data_640351964ee2557a5b19a5d59af4abb8
#
_entry.id   640351964ee2557a5b19a5d59af4abb8
#
_cell.length_a   1.000
_cell.length_b   1.000
_cell.length_c   1.000
_cell.angle_alpha   90.00
_cell.angle_beta   90.00
_cell.angle_gamma   90.00
#
_symmetry.space_group_name_H-M   'P 1'
#
loop_
_entity.id
_entity.type
_entity.pdbx_description
1 polymer ?
#
loop_
_entity_poly.entity_id
_entity_poly.type
_entity_poly.pdbx_seq_one_letter_code
_entity_poly.pdbx_strand_id
1 'polypeptide(L)'
;MKVLLVTGRLASEQVRRSACGADVLVLDVDVAAFITPEMLCRAGPQGYDLILIPGAITADFRGAEMALGTSIRLGPKHAVDLISLLPRLDEVELSTTVPACVLLEAKRRQEAIIQLERQEAQARGQLTIKGVKIGGSSRMKVLAEVVDATRLRDEDLVERIRYFEEQGADLIDLGASLDATSASVKRALKKAREVTALPISIDAVRPELICAGIEAGADMILSLNGENLPLVGSRVAEAGIPAVVIPGPGSVTLEENLNKAKDYAIQIIADPV
;
A
#
# COMPACT_ATOMS: atom_id res chain seq x y z
N MET A 1 -9.41 -19.84 -28.75
CA MET A 1 -10.37 -20.21 -27.69
C MET A 1 -11.70 -19.52 -27.96
N LYS A 2 -12.79 -20.28 -28.10
CA LYS A 2 -14.14 -19.74 -28.33
C LYS A 2 -14.85 -19.55 -26.98
N VAL A 3 -15.18 -18.31 -26.63
CA VAL A 3 -15.73 -17.93 -25.34
C VAL A 3 -17.20 -17.56 -25.46
N LEU A 4 -18.03 -18.07 -24.54
CA LEU A 4 -19.42 -17.67 -24.37
C LEU A 4 -19.57 -16.85 -23.07
N LEU A 5 -20.16 -15.68 -23.17
CA LEU A 5 -20.55 -14.85 -22.03
C LEU A 5 -22.02 -15.08 -21.72
N VAL A 6 -22.33 -15.47 -20.48
CA VAL A 6 -23.71 -15.69 -20.03
C VAL A 6 -24.18 -14.53 -19.18
N THR A 7 -25.38 -14.03 -19.42
CA THR A 7 -25.95 -12.88 -18.70
C THR A 7 -27.47 -12.94 -18.59
N GLY A 8 -28.02 -12.10 -17.73
CA GLY A 8 -29.47 -11.84 -17.67
C GLY A 8 -29.88 -10.62 -18.52
N ARG A 9 -31.17 -10.35 -18.58
CA ARG A 9 -31.76 -9.33 -19.46
C ARG A 9 -31.26 -7.92 -19.16
N LEU A 10 -31.22 -7.53 -17.86
CA LEU A 10 -30.83 -6.16 -17.46
C LEU A 10 -29.38 -5.80 -17.82
N ALA A 11 -28.47 -6.76 -17.76
CA ALA A 11 -27.05 -6.50 -18.07
C ALA A 11 -26.68 -6.79 -19.52
N SER A 12 -27.61 -7.30 -20.33
CA SER A 12 -27.33 -7.83 -21.68
C SER A 12 -26.68 -6.82 -22.63
N GLU A 13 -27.16 -5.57 -22.62
CA GLU A 13 -26.60 -4.51 -23.49
C GLU A 13 -25.16 -4.17 -23.08
N GLN A 14 -24.91 -4.01 -21.77
CA GLN A 14 -23.56 -3.73 -21.26
C GLN A 14 -22.60 -4.89 -21.56
N VAL A 15 -23.03 -6.12 -21.35
CA VAL A 15 -22.21 -7.31 -21.68
C VAL A 15 -21.87 -7.33 -23.18
N ARG A 16 -22.84 -7.10 -24.08
CA ARG A 16 -22.59 -7.03 -25.53
C ARG A 16 -21.59 -5.96 -25.90
N ARG A 17 -21.68 -4.77 -25.30
CA ARG A 17 -20.72 -3.68 -25.53
C ARG A 17 -19.29 -4.04 -25.06
N SER A 18 -19.20 -4.86 -24.01
CA SER A 18 -17.93 -5.25 -23.40
C SER A 18 -17.39 -6.60 -23.88
N ALA A 19 -18.08 -7.27 -24.81
CA ALA A 19 -17.80 -8.65 -25.20
C ALA A 19 -16.53 -8.85 -26.03
N CYS A 20 -15.93 -7.78 -26.57
CA CYS A 20 -14.70 -7.85 -27.37
C CYS A 20 -14.74 -8.94 -28.47
N GLY A 21 -15.91 -9.20 -29.05
CA GLY A 21 -16.10 -10.22 -30.09
C GLY A 21 -16.47 -11.63 -29.59
N ALA A 22 -16.58 -11.85 -28.29
CA ALA A 22 -17.12 -13.10 -27.73
C ALA A 22 -18.64 -13.20 -27.92
N ASP A 23 -19.13 -14.43 -28.01
CA ASP A 23 -20.57 -14.69 -28.13
C ASP A 23 -21.28 -14.39 -26.78
N VAL A 24 -22.52 -13.93 -26.84
CA VAL A 24 -23.31 -13.56 -25.65
C VAL A 24 -24.64 -14.34 -25.64
N LEU A 25 -24.84 -15.13 -24.59
CA LEU A 25 -26.10 -15.80 -24.29
C LEU A 25 -26.85 -15.03 -23.20
N VAL A 26 -28.05 -14.55 -23.53
CA VAL A 26 -28.95 -13.91 -22.59
C VAL A 26 -29.98 -14.91 -22.13
N LEU A 27 -29.95 -15.26 -20.84
CA LEU A 27 -30.96 -16.16 -20.26
C LEU A 27 -32.20 -15.39 -19.80
N ASP A 28 -33.32 -16.11 -19.69
CA ASP A 28 -34.61 -15.57 -19.31
C ASP A 28 -34.69 -15.29 -17.79
N VAL A 29 -33.85 -14.39 -17.34
CA VAL A 29 -33.79 -13.88 -15.96
C VAL A 29 -33.36 -12.42 -16.01
N ASP A 30 -33.94 -11.57 -15.15
CA ASP A 30 -33.62 -10.15 -15.16
C ASP A 30 -32.20 -9.89 -14.60
N VAL A 31 -31.94 -10.40 -13.40
CA VAL A 31 -30.67 -10.18 -12.70
C VAL A 31 -29.74 -11.36 -12.93
N ALA A 32 -28.59 -11.10 -13.55
CA ALA A 32 -27.63 -12.13 -13.96
C ALA A 32 -27.06 -12.96 -12.78
N ALA A 33 -27.04 -12.43 -11.55
CA ALA A 33 -26.60 -13.16 -10.37
C ALA A 33 -27.56 -14.30 -9.96
N PHE A 34 -28.77 -14.34 -10.49
CA PHE A 34 -29.75 -15.39 -10.21
C PHE A 34 -29.80 -16.49 -11.28
N ILE A 35 -28.86 -16.50 -12.19
CA ILE A 35 -28.69 -17.61 -13.14
C ILE A 35 -28.36 -18.88 -12.38
N THR A 36 -29.11 -19.96 -12.70
CA THR A 36 -28.88 -21.28 -12.10
C THR A 36 -28.24 -22.25 -13.08
N PRO A 37 -27.61 -23.33 -12.59
CA PRO A 37 -27.07 -24.40 -13.44
C PRO A 37 -28.12 -25.00 -14.38
N GLU A 38 -29.36 -25.19 -13.91
CA GLU A 38 -30.47 -25.76 -14.69
C GLU A 38 -30.89 -24.83 -15.84
N MET A 39 -30.89 -23.52 -15.64
CA MET A 39 -31.17 -22.54 -16.70
C MET A 39 -30.11 -22.65 -17.81
N LEU A 40 -28.84 -22.74 -17.46
CA LEU A 40 -27.76 -22.89 -18.42
C LEU A 40 -27.81 -24.21 -19.17
N CYS A 41 -28.04 -25.33 -18.45
CA CYS A 41 -28.20 -26.64 -19.07
C CYS A 41 -29.39 -26.69 -20.03
N ARG A 42 -30.53 -26.05 -19.65
CA ARG A 42 -31.72 -26.01 -20.53
C ARG A 42 -31.45 -25.21 -21.81
N ALA A 43 -30.63 -24.16 -21.74
CA ALA A 43 -30.21 -23.40 -22.91
C ALA A 43 -29.24 -24.19 -23.81
N GLY A 44 -28.51 -25.15 -23.25
CA GLY A 44 -27.70 -26.12 -23.97
C GLY A 44 -26.64 -25.56 -24.90
N PRO A 45 -25.83 -24.55 -24.49
CA PRO A 45 -24.81 -23.99 -25.37
C PRO A 45 -23.77 -25.05 -25.74
N GLN A 46 -23.39 -25.12 -27.04
CA GLN A 46 -22.42 -26.10 -27.56
C GLN A 46 -21.35 -25.43 -28.39
N GLY A 47 -20.17 -26.05 -28.46
CA GLY A 47 -19.08 -25.62 -29.33
C GLY A 47 -18.28 -24.45 -28.77
N TYR A 48 -18.23 -24.31 -27.45
CA TYR A 48 -17.41 -23.33 -26.75
C TYR A 48 -16.31 -24.04 -25.95
N ASP A 49 -15.15 -23.41 -25.85
CA ASP A 49 -14.04 -23.86 -25.03
C ASP A 49 -14.21 -23.40 -23.57
N LEU A 50 -14.85 -22.25 -23.38
CA LEU A 50 -15.06 -21.61 -22.08
C LEU A 50 -16.42 -20.90 -22.04
N ILE A 51 -17.15 -21.11 -20.96
CA ILE A 51 -18.35 -20.35 -20.61
C ILE A 51 -18.04 -19.47 -19.39
N LEU A 52 -18.19 -18.17 -19.53
CA LEU A 52 -18.08 -17.21 -18.44
C LEU A 52 -19.47 -16.85 -17.92
N ILE A 53 -19.73 -17.21 -16.68
CA ILE A 53 -20.94 -16.84 -15.94
C ILE A 53 -20.66 -15.60 -15.07
N PRO A 54 -21.66 -14.79 -14.69
CA PRO A 54 -21.47 -13.61 -13.86
C PRO A 54 -20.71 -13.89 -12.55
N GLY A 55 -19.71 -13.08 -12.24
CA GLY A 55 -18.86 -13.24 -11.06
C GLY A 55 -19.58 -13.04 -9.71
N ALA A 56 -20.83 -12.58 -9.72
CA ALA A 56 -21.67 -12.46 -8.52
C ALA A 56 -22.44 -13.74 -8.19
N ILE A 57 -22.39 -14.76 -9.04
CA ILE A 57 -23.05 -16.05 -8.80
C ILE A 57 -22.30 -16.81 -7.71
N THR A 58 -23.09 -17.40 -6.79
CA THR A 58 -22.56 -18.26 -5.70
C THR A 58 -22.96 -19.72 -5.85
N ALA A 59 -23.82 -20.05 -6.82
CA ALA A 59 -24.26 -21.42 -7.09
C ALA A 59 -23.13 -22.27 -7.67
N ASP A 60 -23.18 -23.57 -7.40
CA ASP A 60 -22.20 -24.53 -7.91
C ASP A 60 -22.57 -25.00 -9.33
N PHE A 61 -21.72 -24.73 -10.30
CA PHE A 61 -21.92 -25.08 -11.71
C PHE A 61 -21.15 -26.35 -12.17
N ARG A 62 -20.51 -27.08 -11.25
CA ARG A 62 -19.75 -28.30 -11.60
C ARG A 62 -20.63 -29.36 -12.30
N GLY A 63 -21.87 -29.50 -11.87
CA GLY A 63 -22.83 -30.42 -12.52
C GLY A 63 -23.16 -29.98 -13.96
N ALA A 64 -23.35 -28.68 -14.19
CA ALA A 64 -23.59 -28.12 -15.53
C ALA A 64 -22.33 -28.23 -16.41
N GLU A 65 -21.14 -27.99 -15.85
CA GLU A 65 -19.86 -28.17 -16.54
C GLU A 65 -19.71 -29.62 -17.08
N MET A 66 -20.02 -30.61 -16.27
CA MET A 66 -20.00 -31.99 -16.70
C MET A 66 -21.06 -32.33 -17.74
N ALA A 67 -22.28 -31.80 -17.59
CA ALA A 67 -23.39 -32.06 -18.51
C ALA A 67 -23.16 -31.41 -19.91
N LEU A 68 -22.55 -30.24 -19.95
CA LEU A 68 -22.28 -29.49 -21.19
C LEU A 68 -20.93 -29.85 -21.82
N GLY A 69 -20.05 -30.54 -21.08
CA GLY A 69 -18.70 -30.90 -21.56
C GLY A 69 -17.82 -29.66 -21.84
N THR A 70 -18.08 -28.51 -21.18
CA THR A 70 -17.41 -27.24 -21.44
C THR A 70 -17.06 -26.58 -20.12
N SER A 71 -15.84 -26.06 -19.98
CA SER A 71 -15.38 -25.36 -18.78
C SER A 71 -16.25 -24.14 -18.46
N ILE A 72 -16.76 -24.09 -17.22
CA ILE A 72 -17.57 -22.97 -16.72
C ILE A 72 -16.80 -22.27 -15.61
N ARG A 73 -16.59 -20.97 -15.76
CA ARG A 73 -15.82 -20.17 -14.78
C ARG A 73 -16.55 -18.88 -14.44
N LEU A 74 -16.27 -18.35 -13.25
CA LEU A 74 -16.77 -17.04 -12.87
C LEU A 74 -16.05 -15.96 -13.66
N GLY A 75 -16.82 -15.17 -14.39
CA GLY A 75 -16.39 -13.91 -15.00
C GLY A 75 -16.24 -12.81 -13.96
N PRO A 76 -16.15 -11.55 -14.37
CA PRO A 76 -16.11 -10.42 -13.45
C PRO A 76 -17.49 -10.14 -12.83
N LYS A 77 -17.50 -9.43 -11.70
CA LYS A 77 -18.75 -8.98 -11.04
C LYS A 77 -19.46 -7.89 -11.84
N HIS A 78 -18.70 -7.04 -12.53
CA HIS A 78 -19.23 -5.97 -13.37
C HIS A 78 -18.92 -6.22 -14.84
N ALA A 79 -19.92 -6.05 -15.70
CA ALA A 79 -19.79 -6.32 -17.13
C ALA A 79 -18.69 -5.48 -17.81
N VAL A 80 -18.42 -4.26 -17.34
CA VAL A 80 -17.37 -3.38 -17.86
C VAL A 80 -15.97 -4.00 -17.74
N ASP A 81 -15.74 -4.82 -16.72
CA ASP A 81 -14.44 -5.46 -16.47
C ASP A 81 -14.11 -6.54 -17.52
N LEU A 82 -15.09 -6.99 -18.30
CA LEU A 82 -14.88 -7.90 -19.44
C LEU A 82 -13.89 -7.34 -20.46
N ILE A 83 -13.92 -6.02 -20.70
CA ILE A 83 -12.98 -5.35 -21.60
C ILE A 83 -11.52 -5.58 -21.19
N SER A 84 -11.28 -5.62 -19.88
CA SER A 84 -9.95 -5.85 -19.31
C SER A 84 -9.57 -7.32 -19.19
N LEU A 85 -10.57 -8.20 -19.02
CA LEU A 85 -10.39 -9.63 -18.83
C LEU A 85 -10.18 -10.39 -20.13
N LEU A 86 -11.08 -10.20 -21.12
CA LEU A 86 -11.12 -11.03 -22.31
C LEU A 86 -9.80 -11.06 -23.11
N PRO A 87 -9.05 -9.94 -23.27
CA PRO A 87 -7.76 -9.96 -23.93
C PRO A 87 -6.65 -10.70 -23.15
N ARG A 88 -6.91 -11.03 -21.89
CA ARG A 88 -5.93 -11.61 -20.96
C ARG A 88 -6.37 -12.95 -20.36
N LEU A 89 -7.30 -13.64 -21.01
CA LEU A 89 -7.80 -14.92 -20.52
C LEU A 89 -6.70 -15.96 -20.34
N ASP A 90 -5.69 -15.96 -21.21
CA ASP A 90 -4.56 -16.89 -21.15
C ASP A 90 -3.57 -16.53 -19.99
N GLU A 91 -3.70 -15.37 -19.40
CA GLU A 91 -2.85 -14.90 -18.31
C GLU A 91 -3.44 -15.14 -16.93
N VAL A 92 -4.73 -15.49 -16.84
CA VAL A 92 -5.47 -15.61 -15.56
C VAL A 92 -6.03 -17.02 -15.43
N GLU A 93 -5.63 -17.72 -14.37
CA GLU A 93 -6.25 -18.98 -14.01
C GLU A 93 -7.65 -18.72 -13.41
N LEU A 94 -8.68 -18.91 -14.24
CA LEU A 94 -10.06 -18.65 -13.85
C LEU A 94 -10.57 -19.67 -12.86
N SER A 95 -11.41 -19.24 -11.91
CA SER A 95 -11.94 -20.06 -10.83
C SER A 95 -13.45 -20.29 -10.96
N THR A 96 -13.93 -21.35 -10.33
CA THR A 96 -15.37 -21.62 -10.13
C THR A 96 -15.93 -20.93 -8.89
N THR A 97 -15.08 -20.37 -8.02
CA THR A 97 -15.48 -19.79 -6.72
C THR A 97 -15.01 -18.36 -6.53
N VAL A 98 -13.97 -17.94 -7.24
CA VAL A 98 -13.41 -16.58 -7.14
C VAL A 98 -13.69 -15.82 -8.43
N PRO A 99 -14.34 -14.66 -8.38
CA PRO A 99 -14.62 -13.83 -9.56
C PRO A 99 -13.34 -13.39 -10.29
N ALA A 100 -13.38 -13.42 -11.62
CA ALA A 100 -12.22 -13.10 -12.46
C ALA A 100 -11.63 -11.69 -12.21
N CYS A 101 -12.46 -10.71 -11.84
CA CYS A 101 -11.97 -9.36 -11.50
C CYS A 101 -11.04 -9.37 -10.28
N VAL A 102 -11.32 -10.23 -9.28
CA VAL A 102 -10.48 -10.34 -8.08
C VAL A 102 -9.12 -10.98 -8.43
N LEU A 103 -9.14 -12.02 -9.27
CA LEU A 103 -7.93 -12.70 -9.73
C LEU A 103 -7.05 -11.78 -10.59
N LEU A 104 -7.67 -11.02 -11.49
CA LEU A 104 -6.97 -10.06 -12.35
C LEU A 104 -6.37 -8.92 -11.55
N GLU A 105 -7.08 -8.40 -10.54
CA GLU A 105 -6.58 -7.36 -9.64
C GLU A 105 -5.39 -7.84 -8.83
N ALA A 106 -5.47 -9.04 -8.24
CA ALA A 106 -4.37 -9.63 -7.49
C ALA A 106 -3.11 -9.78 -8.35
N LYS A 107 -3.25 -10.26 -9.59
CA LYS A 107 -2.14 -10.39 -10.53
C LYS A 107 -1.53 -9.04 -10.89
N ARG A 108 -2.35 -8.05 -11.25
CA ARG A 108 -1.89 -6.68 -11.54
C ARG A 108 -1.14 -6.06 -10.37
N ARG A 109 -1.65 -6.26 -9.16
CA ARG A 109 -0.98 -5.76 -7.95
C ARG A 109 0.40 -6.39 -7.78
N GLN A 110 0.51 -7.70 -7.99
CA GLN A 110 1.80 -8.39 -7.89
C GLN A 110 2.79 -7.94 -8.96
N GLU A 111 2.34 -7.79 -10.21
CA GLU A 111 3.17 -7.27 -11.31
C GLU A 111 3.65 -5.84 -11.03
N ALA A 112 2.76 -4.98 -10.51
CA ALA A 112 3.11 -3.61 -10.14
C ALA A 112 4.14 -3.57 -9.00
N ILE A 113 4.03 -4.45 -8.00
CA ILE A 113 5.01 -4.57 -6.91
C ILE A 113 6.37 -4.99 -7.48
N ILE A 114 6.43 -6.03 -8.31
CA ILE A 114 7.68 -6.50 -8.93
C ILE A 114 8.33 -5.39 -9.78
N GLN A 115 7.52 -4.66 -10.55
CA GLN A 115 8.02 -3.55 -11.35
C GLN A 115 8.56 -2.42 -10.47
N LEU A 116 7.85 -2.08 -9.39
CA LEU A 116 8.26 -1.07 -8.43
C LEU A 116 9.59 -1.45 -7.75
N GLU A 117 9.74 -2.70 -7.33
CA GLU A 117 10.98 -3.19 -6.73
C GLU A 117 12.17 -3.11 -7.71
N ARG A 118 11.97 -3.47 -8.98
CA ARG A 118 12.99 -3.34 -10.02
C ARG A 118 13.40 -1.88 -10.25
N GLN A 119 12.43 -0.97 -10.29
CA GLN A 119 12.71 0.47 -10.42
C GLN A 119 13.44 1.00 -9.19
N GLU A 120 13.02 0.59 -7.98
CA GLU A 120 13.66 0.99 -6.73
C GLU A 120 15.10 0.51 -6.63
N ALA A 121 15.41 -0.71 -7.10
CA ALA A 121 16.78 -1.23 -7.12
C ALA A 121 17.73 -0.33 -7.94
N GLN A 122 17.24 0.26 -9.03
CA GLN A 122 17.99 1.15 -9.92
C GLN A 122 17.88 2.63 -9.53
N ALA A 123 16.99 2.99 -8.63
CA ALA A 123 16.72 4.36 -8.23
C ALA A 123 17.92 5.00 -7.53
N ARG A 124 18.06 6.33 -7.69
CA ARG A 124 19.02 7.16 -6.97
C ARG A 124 18.25 8.04 -5.98
N GLY A 125 18.49 7.83 -4.69
CA GLY A 125 18.00 8.73 -3.64
C GLY A 125 18.81 10.02 -3.58
N GLN A 126 18.19 11.10 -3.14
CA GLN A 126 18.91 12.32 -2.72
C GLN A 126 19.56 12.14 -1.36
N LEU A 127 18.93 11.30 -0.54
CA LEU A 127 19.35 10.94 0.81
C LEU A 127 19.24 9.43 0.97
N THR A 128 20.09 8.84 1.81
CA THR A 128 20.00 7.42 2.18
C THR A 128 20.12 7.28 3.70
N ILE A 129 19.15 6.64 4.34
CA ILE A 129 19.13 6.35 5.77
C ILE A 129 19.14 4.83 5.95
N LYS A 130 20.20 4.26 6.49
CA LYS A 130 20.36 2.79 6.66
C LYS A 130 19.96 1.97 5.42
N GLY A 131 20.33 2.45 4.24
CA GLY A 131 20.00 1.77 2.99
C GLY A 131 18.65 2.14 2.37
N VAL A 132 17.77 2.84 3.10
CA VAL A 132 16.51 3.37 2.57
C VAL A 132 16.79 4.65 1.80
N LYS A 133 16.52 4.63 0.49
CA LYS A 133 16.71 5.77 -0.42
C LYS A 133 15.50 6.71 -0.30
N ILE A 134 15.73 8.01 -0.14
CA ILE A 134 14.70 9.03 0.01
C ILE A 134 14.88 10.11 -1.07
N GLY A 135 13.80 10.49 -1.71
CA GLY A 135 13.79 11.49 -2.78
C GLY A 135 14.43 11.00 -4.08
N GLY A 136 14.70 11.91 -5.02
CA GLY A 136 15.24 11.60 -6.34
C GLY A 136 14.27 10.76 -7.17
N SER A 137 14.76 9.65 -7.71
CA SER A 137 13.95 8.69 -8.49
C SER A 137 13.47 7.49 -7.66
N SER A 138 13.73 7.47 -6.35
CA SER A 138 13.24 6.40 -5.48
C SER A 138 11.72 6.51 -5.27
N ARG A 139 11.08 5.37 -5.01
CA ARG A 139 9.66 5.36 -4.66
C ARG A 139 9.39 6.15 -3.39
N MET A 140 8.17 6.61 -3.24
CA MET A 140 7.69 7.20 -1.99
C MET A 140 7.88 6.21 -0.83
N LYS A 141 8.36 6.69 0.31
CA LYS A 141 8.57 5.88 1.52
C LYS A 141 7.46 6.10 2.52
N VAL A 142 7.16 5.06 3.27
CA VAL A 142 6.20 5.09 4.36
C VAL A 142 6.96 5.23 5.67
N LEU A 143 6.82 6.38 6.31
CA LEU A 143 7.23 6.64 7.68
C LEU A 143 6.04 6.37 8.59
N ALA A 144 6.11 5.33 9.40
CA ALA A 144 5.01 4.93 10.29
C ALA A 144 5.26 5.42 11.71
N GLU A 145 4.36 6.27 12.21
CA GLU A 145 4.50 6.85 13.53
C GLU A 145 3.88 5.96 14.62
N VAL A 146 4.66 5.69 15.65
CA VAL A 146 4.18 5.20 16.95
C VAL A 146 3.91 6.40 17.83
N VAL A 147 2.67 6.85 17.86
CA VAL A 147 2.23 7.99 18.68
C VAL A 147 2.45 7.71 20.16
N ASP A 148 2.92 8.74 20.91
CA ASP A 148 3.21 8.63 22.35
C ASP A 148 4.15 7.45 22.72
N ALA A 149 5.08 7.09 21.84
CA ALA A 149 5.98 5.93 21.99
C ALA A 149 6.70 5.92 23.35
N THR A 150 7.01 7.10 23.88
CA THR A 150 7.71 7.28 25.17
C THR A 150 6.85 6.91 26.40
N ARG A 151 5.52 6.81 26.26
CA ARG A 151 4.56 6.41 27.28
C ARG A 151 4.21 4.92 27.24
N LEU A 152 4.34 4.29 26.08
CA LEU A 152 3.95 2.91 25.91
C LEU A 152 4.80 1.99 26.78
N ARG A 153 4.20 0.90 27.25
CA ARG A 153 4.95 -0.22 27.80
C ARG A 153 5.78 -0.87 26.71
N ASP A 154 6.85 -1.55 27.09
CA ASP A 154 7.76 -2.14 26.10
C ASP A 154 7.07 -3.14 25.18
N GLU A 155 6.12 -3.93 25.71
CA GLU A 155 5.36 -4.92 24.94
C GLU A 155 4.47 -4.23 23.88
N ASP A 156 3.75 -3.17 24.26
CA ASP A 156 2.85 -2.43 23.39
C ASP A 156 3.63 -1.69 22.29
N LEU A 157 4.81 -1.16 22.63
CA LEU A 157 5.72 -0.53 21.66
C LEU A 157 6.23 -1.55 20.62
N VAL A 158 6.65 -2.72 21.07
CA VAL A 158 7.14 -3.82 20.23
C VAL A 158 6.04 -4.29 19.28
N GLU A 159 4.82 -4.50 19.79
CA GLU A 159 3.67 -4.94 18.98
C GLU A 159 3.38 -3.94 17.86
N ARG A 160 3.35 -2.63 18.15
CA ARG A 160 3.11 -1.60 17.15
C ARG A 160 4.20 -1.52 16.09
N ILE A 161 5.47 -1.60 16.49
CA ILE A 161 6.58 -1.58 15.53
C ILE A 161 6.50 -2.78 14.58
N ARG A 162 6.28 -3.98 15.11
CA ARG A 162 6.13 -5.20 14.28
C ARG A 162 4.95 -5.09 13.33
N TYR A 163 3.81 -4.61 13.81
CA TYR A 163 2.65 -4.39 12.96
C TYR A 163 2.99 -3.46 11.78
N PHE A 164 3.64 -2.33 12.02
CA PHE A 164 3.99 -1.40 10.94
C PHE A 164 5.02 -2.00 9.97
N GLU A 165 6.00 -2.73 10.47
CA GLU A 165 6.98 -3.42 9.63
C GLU A 165 6.30 -4.49 8.75
N GLU A 166 5.38 -5.28 9.30
CA GLU A 166 4.58 -6.26 8.56
C GLU A 166 3.65 -5.60 7.52
N GLN A 167 3.16 -4.39 7.78
CA GLN A 167 2.37 -3.61 6.82
C GLN A 167 3.22 -2.89 5.77
N GLY A 168 4.54 -3.01 5.81
CA GLY A 168 5.44 -2.50 4.78
C GLY A 168 5.93 -1.07 5.02
N ALA A 169 6.01 -0.62 6.26
CA ALA A 169 6.70 0.62 6.60
C ALA A 169 8.18 0.56 6.19
N ASP A 170 8.70 1.67 5.71
CA ASP A 170 10.12 1.82 5.35
C ASP A 170 10.95 2.40 6.50
N LEU A 171 10.31 3.21 7.35
CA LEU A 171 10.89 3.84 8.52
C LEU A 171 9.88 3.80 9.67
N ILE A 172 10.38 3.79 10.90
CA ILE A 172 9.55 3.91 12.11
C ILE A 172 9.83 5.26 12.75
N ASP A 173 8.78 5.99 13.08
CA ASP A 173 8.88 7.22 13.85
C ASP A 173 8.37 7.01 15.28
N LEU A 174 9.14 7.51 16.25
CA LEU A 174 8.77 7.44 17.67
C LEU A 174 8.33 8.82 18.15
N GLY A 175 7.03 9.04 18.22
CA GLY A 175 6.45 10.28 18.76
C GLY A 175 6.72 10.41 20.26
N ALA A 176 7.33 11.53 20.67
CA ALA A 176 7.53 11.83 22.08
C ALA A 176 6.25 12.43 22.69
N SER A 177 5.77 11.85 23.78
CA SER A 177 4.62 12.39 24.52
C SER A 177 4.94 13.75 25.18
N LEU A 178 3.90 14.51 25.51
CA LEU A 178 4.05 15.82 26.13
C LEU A 178 4.84 15.80 27.47
N ASP A 179 4.71 14.73 28.22
CA ASP A 179 5.40 14.50 29.49
C ASP A 179 6.69 13.67 29.34
N ALA A 180 7.16 13.44 28.10
CA ALA A 180 8.38 12.66 27.87
C ALA A 180 9.59 13.24 28.58
N THR A 181 10.47 12.35 28.98
CA THR A 181 11.79 12.67 29.57
C THR A 181 12.90 12.13 28.69
N SER A 182 14.12 12.65 28.83
CA SER A 182 15.29 12.09 28.11
C SER A 182 15.46 10.59 28.38
N ALA A 183 15.14 10.11 29.58
CA ALA A 183 15.21 8.70 29.93
C ALA A 183 14.17 7.87 29.17
N SER A 184 12.92 8.37 29.04
CA SER A 184 11.86 7.65 28.30
C SER A 184 12.13 7.60 26.79
N VAL A 185 12.72 8.66 26.21
CA VAL A 185 13.17 8.66 24.82
C VAL A 185 14.25 7.60 24.59
N LYS A 186 15.29 7.59 25.42
CA LYS A 186 16.38 6.60 25.33
C LYS A 186 15.88 5.16 25.49
N ARG A 187 14.94 4.91 26.44
CA ARG A 187 14.31 3.61 26.62
C ARG A 187 13.55 3.19 25.34
N ALA A 188 12.68 4.06 24.81
CA ALA A 188 11.86 3.74 23.62
C ALA A 188 12.74 3.45 22.40
N LEU A 189 13.77 4.27 22.12
CA LEU A 189 14.72 4.04 21.04
C LEU A 189 15.50 2.73 21.20
N LYS A 190 16.03 2.47 22.42
CA LYS A 190 16.72 1.21 22.70
C LYS A 190 15.80 0.02 22.44
N LYS A 191 14.56 0.08 22.91
CA LYS A 191 13.59 -1.01 22.74
C LYS A 191 13.23 -1.22 21.26
N ALA A 192 13.02 -0.14 20.52
CA ALA A 192 12.76 -0.22 19.10
C ALA A 192 13.92 -0.88 18.32
N ARG A 193 15.17 -0.54 18.67
CA ARG A 193 16.37 -1.15 18.06
C ARG A 193 16.51 -2.65 18.29
N GLU A 194 15.95 -3.18 19.38
CA GLU A 194 15.97 -4.61 19.67
C GLU A 194 15.06 -5.42 18.73
N VAL A 195 14.07 -4.77 18.09
CA VAL A 195 12.99 -5.46 17.38
C VAL A 195 12.87 -5.14 15.90
N THR A 196 13.48 -4.06 15.42
CA THR A 196 13.49 -3.73 13.98
C THR A 196 14.87 -3.28 13.49
N ALA A 197 15.17 -3.63 12.24
CA ALA A 197 16.35 -3.13 11.51
C ALA A 197 16.04 -1.83 10.71
N LEU A 198 14.77 -1.43 10.60
CA LEU A 198 14.36 -0.22 9.89
C LEU A 198 15.02 1.02 10.50
N PRO A 199 15.22 2.10 9.70
CA PRO A 199 15.59 3.39 10.26
C PRO A 199 14.53 3.87 11.26
N ILE A 200 14.99 4.46 12.36
CA ILE A 200 14.14 4.96 13.43
C ILE A 200 14.37 6.46 13.57
N SER A 201 13.30 7.24 13.48
CA SER A 201 13.28 8.65 13.84
C SER A 201 12.74 8.90 15.23
N ILE A 202 12.98 10.09 15.75
CA ILE A 202 12.34 10.63 16.93
C ILE A 202 11.63 11.92 16.59
N ASP A 203 10.33 11.99 16.84
CA ASP A 203 9.57 13.23 16.73
C ASP A 203 9.48 13.92 18.10
N ALA A 204 10.18 15.02 18.21
CA ALA A 204 10.21 15.83 19.41
C ALA A 204 10.56 17.29 19.06
N VAL A 205 9.90 18.23 19.71
CA VAL A 205 10.20 19.67 19.57
C VAL A 205 11.09 20.20 20.68
N ARG A 206 11.15 19.55 21.85
CA ARG A 206 11.97 19.98 22.98
C ARG A 206 13.43 19.59 22.77
N PRO A 207 14.38 20.58 22.90
CA PRO A 207 15.80 20.34 22.62
C PRO A 207 16.43 19.19 23.40
N GLU A 208 16.05 19.04 24.68
CA GLU A 208 16.58 17.96 25.53
C GLU A 208 16.13 16.56 25.08
N LEU A 209 14.95 16.43 24.46
CA LEU A 209 14.46 15.16 23.92
C LEU A 209 15.14 14.86 22.58
N ILE A 210 15.33 15.86 21.72
CA ILE A 210 16.10 15.74 20.47
C ILE A 210 17.52 15.25 20.79
N CYS A 211 18.20 15.91 21.74
CA CYS A 211 19.53 15.48 22.19
C CYS A 211 19.53 14.04 22.71
N ALA A 212 18.53 13.66 23.50
CA ALA A 212 18.41 12.28 24.02
C ALA A 212 18.18 11.27 22.88
N GLY A 213 17.45 11.64 21.84
CA GLY A 213 17.26 10.85 20.64
C GLY A 213 18.57 10.61 19.88
N ILE A 214 19.35 11.68 19.67
CA ILE A 214 20.68 11.61 19.03
C ILE A 214 21.61 10.68 19.83
N GLU A 215 21.70 10.87 21.15
CA GLU A 215 22.52 10.07 22.04
C GLU A 215 22.11 8.59 22.08
N ALA A 216 20.83 8.30 21.87
CA ALA A 216 20.30 6.93 21.82
C ALA A 216 20.37 6.31 20.41
N GLY A 217 20.92 7.02 19.42
CA GLY A 217 21.16 6.52 18.09
C GLY A 217 19.94 6.57 17.17
N ALA A 218 19.13 7.63 17.24
CA ALA A 218 18.12 7.90 16.21
C ALA A 218 18.82 8.07 14.85
N ASP A 219 18.16 7.62 13.76
CA ASP A 219 18.68 7.71 12.40
C ASP A 219 18.19 8.98 11.69
N MET A 220 17.18 9.65 12.25
CA MET A 220 16.61 10.89 11.75
C MET A 220 15.94 11.65 12.90
N ILE A 221 15.92 12.96 12.82
CA ILE A 221 15.17 13.84 13.74
C ILE A 221 14.01 14.46 13.00
N LEU A 222 12.83 14.44 13.61
CA LEU A 222 11.66 15.17 13.13
C LEU A 222 11.47 16.48 13.89
N SER A 223 10.68 17.38 13.26
CA SER A 223 10.13 18.60 13.88
C SER A 223 11.17 19.66 14.30
N LEU A 224 12.26 19.80 13.50
CA LEU A 224 13.14 20.97 13.64
C LEU A 224 12.43 22.22 13.13
N ASN A 225 12.50 23.30 13.91
CA ASN A 225 11.94 24.60 13.59
C ASN A 225 12.84 25.76 14.08
N GLY A 226 12.41 26.99 13.86
CA GLY A 226 13.21 28.17 14.19
C GLY A 226 13.50 28.38 15.68
N GLU A 227 12.80 27.69 16.58
CA GLU A 227 13.00 27.78 18.03
C GLU A 227 14.03 26.77 18.54
N ASN A 228 13.95 25.51 18.08
CA ASN A 228 14.84 24.46 18.56
C ASN A 228 16.13 24.34 17.75
N LEU A 229 16.12 24.70 16.48
CA LEU A 229 17.28 24.62 15.60
C LEU A 229 18.55 25.33 16.15
N PRO A 230 18.48 26.55 16.71
CA PRO A 230 19.66 27.21 17.30
C PRO A 230 20.27 26.44 18.48
N LEU A 231 19.47 25.60 19.13
CA LEU A 231 19.85 24.87 20.33
C LEU A 231 20.41 23.48 20.05
N VAL A 232 19.97 22.85 18.94
CA VAL A 232 20.34 21.46 18.63
C VAL A 232 21.02 21.29 17.27
N GLY A 233 20.99 22.31 16.38
CA GLY A 233 21.46 22.19 15.00
C GLY A 233 22.89 21.69 14.88
N SER A 234 23.83 22.24 15.68
CA SER A 234 25.21 21.76 15.69
C SER A 234 25.33 20.28 16.10
N ARG A 235 24.53 19.83 17.07
CA ARG A 235 24.55 18.42 17.50
C ARG A 235 23.99 17.48 16.45
N VAL A 236 22.93 17.90 15.74
CA VAL A 236 22.37 17.12 14.61
C VAL A 236 23.42 17.00 13.50
N ALA A 237 24.09 18.11 13.16
CA ALA A 237 25.15 18.12 12.16
C ALA A 237 26.36 17.25 12.56
N GLU A 238 26.83 17.33 13.80
CA GLU A 238 27.92 16.51 14.35
C GLU A 238 27.58 15.02 14.34
N ALA A 239 26.32 14.67 14.59
CA ALA A 239 25.84 13.29 14.51
C ALA A 239 25.73 12.78 13.07
N GLY A 240 25.74 13.66 12.06
CA GLY A 240 25.63 13.32 10.66
C GLY A 240 24.29 12.71 10.26
N ILE A 241 23.25 12.95 11.03
CA ILE A 241 21.91 12.42 10.78
C ILE A 241 21.02 13.46 10.09
N PRO A 242 20.13 13.04 9.18
CA PRO A 242 19.19 13.97 8.54
C PRO A 242 18.11 14.45 9.50
N ALA A 243 17.49 15.57 9.15
CA ALA A 243 16.40 16.11 9.94
C ALA A 243 15.26 16.64 9.06
N VAL A 244 14.04 16.51 9.56
CA VAL A 244 12.84 17.10 8.98
C VAL A 244 12.66 18.49 9.57
N VAL A 245 12.55 19.50 8.70
CA VAL A 245 12.29 20.89 9.06
C VAL A 245 10.83 21.21 8.79
N ILE A 246 10.16 21.77 9.79
CA ILE A 246 8.75 22.16 9.75
C ILE A 246 8.59 23.68 9.88
N PRO A 247 7.42 24.27 9.56
CA PRO A 247 7.09 25.63 9.93
C PRO A 247 7.23 25.86 11.44
N GLY A 248 7.47 27.08 11.84
CA GLY A 248 7.50 27.46 13.25
C GLY A 248 6.13 27.83 13.80
N PRO A 249 5.98 27.98 15.11
CA PRO A 249 4.76 28.53 15.69
C PRO A 249 4.50 29.96 15.23
N GLY A 250 3.24 30.35 15.12
CA GLY A 250 2.83 31.67 14.66
C GLY A 250 3.01 31.87 13.16
N SER A 251 3.69 32.94 12.75
CA SER A 251 3.89 33.29 11.34
C SER A 251 5.24 32.87 10.76
N VAL A 252 6.02 32.07 11.49
CA VAL A 252 7.33 31.60 11.01
C VAL A 252 7.16 30.56 9.92
N THR A 253 7.61 30.88 8.72
CA THR A 253 7.42 30.03 7.55
C THR A 253 8.45 28.88 7.50
N LEU A 254 8.10 27.84 6.75
CA LEU A 254 9.04 26.75 6.43
C LEU A 254 10.30 27.30 5.75
N GLU A 255 10.14 28.26 4.81
CA GLU A 255 11.27 28.84 4.08
C GLU A 255 12.27 29.54 5.01
N GLU A 256 11.79 30.30 6.01
CA GLU A 256 12.64 30.93 7.01
C GLU A 256 13.42 29.89 7.82
N ASN A 257 12.78 28.79 8.22
CA ASN A 257 13.42 27.71 8.96
C ASN A 257 14.42 26.93 8.11
N LEU A 258 14.09 26.66 6.83
CA LEU A 258 15.03 26.03 5.89
C LEU A 258 16.27 26.92 5.66
N ASN A 259 16.11 28.23 5.58
CA ASN A 259 17.25 29.16 5.43
C ASN A 259 18.15 29.13 6.67
N LYS A 260 17.59 29.13 7.86
CA LYS A 260 18.36 28.95 9.12
C LYS A 260 19.07 27.60 9.19
N ALA A 261 18.42 26.53 8.74
CA ALA A 261 19.00 25.19 8.80
C ALA A 261 20.21 25.01 7.88
N LYS A 262 20.34 25.80 6.81
CA LYS A 262 21.51 25.78 5.91
C LYS A 262 22.82 26.15 6.63
N ASP A 263 22.74 26.94 7.69
CA ASP A 263 23.92 27.37 8.46
C ASP A 263 24.58 26.22 9.24
N TYR A 264 23.85 25.09 9.42
CA TYR A 264 24.31 23.95 10.21
C TYR A 264 24.82 22.75 9.39
N ALA A 265 24.81 22.85 8.05
CA ALA A 265 25.22 21.74 7.17
C ALA A 265 24.48 20.39 7.44
N ILE A 266 23.22 20.45 7.84
CA ILE A 266 22.35 19.29 8.07
C ILE A 266 21.76 18.83 6.74
N GLN A 267 21.62 17.51 6.54
CA GLN A 267 20.80 16.96 5.46
C GLN A 267 19.31 17.15 5.81
N ILE A 268 18.60 17.93 5.00
CA ILE A 268 17.26 18.41 5.31
C ILE A 268 16.21 17.72 4.45
N ILE A 269 15.11 17.33 5.10
CA ILE A 269 13.84 17.01 4.49
C ILE A 269 12.86 18.13 4.87
N ALA A 270 12.17 18.71 3.90
CA ALA A 270 11.20 19.76 4.15
C ALA A 270 9.79 19.14 4.33
N ASP A 271 9.11 19.52 5.39
CA ASP A 271 7.71 19.18 5.63
C ASP A 271 6.87 20.45 5.68
N PRO A 272 5.96 20.66 4.73
CA PRO A 272 5.17 21.89 4.62
C PRO A 272 3.93 21.93 5.53
N VAL A 273 3.61 20.87 6.28
CA VAL A 273 2.36 20.76 7.06
C VAL A 273 2.36 21.60 8.31
#